data_9b92474c48ede7c8e76feac88980c87b
#
_entry.id   9b92474c48ede7c8e76feac88980c87b
#
_cell.length_a   1.000
_cell.length_b   1.000
_cell.length_c   1.000
_cell.angle_alpha   90.00
_cell.angle_beta   90.00
_cell.angle_gamma   90.00
#
_symmetry.space_group_name_H-M   'P 1'
#
loop_
_entity.id
_entity.type
_entity.pdbx_description
1 polymer ?
#
loop_
_entity_poly.entity_id
_entity_poly.type
_entity_poly.pdbx_seq_one_letter_code
_entity_poly.pdbx_strand_id
1 'polypeptide(L)'
;MGFQQHPTSSAATPRHNVVPLIPRRQAAKPRIVRISPEHDGLELLYGNDRHPDTLFSVRILCWALLDNDQVVAMVPWLNAVVPSSALEDPLNGRWEGFRLPQSSYLFTEAPEHKEDELHAAVKFFGKSFSADAVVQEIPDSIGTHAVFSSDGFHSISLLEVVSWRLMGDGRLQAMVIEAGEVTSTPVLPGDACLHPAQQQADFRYFFQHQVANRIKERDPETLAAISVLATDPHQ
;
A
#
# COMPACT_ATOMS: atom_id res chain seq x y z
N MET A 1 16.41 -62.24 66.49
CA MET A 1 16.94 -61.63 65.26
C MET A 1 15.79 -61.37 64.35
N GLY A 2 15.26 -60.15 64.34
CA GLY A 2 14.10 -59.79 63.54
C GLY A 2 14.56 -58.83 62.46
N PHE A 3 14.33 -59.18 61.23
CA PHE A 3 14.56 -58.36 60.07
C PHE A 3 13.31 -57.47 59.82
N GLN A 4 13.44 -56.16 59.94
CA GLN A 4 12.41 -55.18 59.52
C GLN A 4 12.59 -54.95 58.03
N GLN A 5 11.51 -55.16 57.27
CA GLN A 5 11.38 -54.76 55.88
C GLN A 5 10.89 -53.30 55.80
N HIS A 6 11.64 -52.42 55.11
CA HIS A 6 11.21 -51.10 54.78
C HIS A 6 10.32 -51.08 53.55
N PRO A 7 9.23 -50.33 53.53
CA PRO A 7 8.41 -50.19 52.32
C PRO A 7 9.06 -49.20 51.36
N THR A 8 9.29 -49.65 50.11
CA THR A 8 9.75 -48.79 48.99
C THR A 8 8.64 -47.85 48.57
N SER A 9 8.87 -46.55 48.78
CA SER A 9 8.02 -45.50 48.30
C SER A 9 8.15 -45.37 46.76
N SER A 10 7.07 -45.69 46.05
CA SER A 10 6.94 -45.45 44.60
C SER A 10 6.67 -43.98 44.36
N ALA A 11 7.66 -43.25 43.81
CA ALA A 11 7.52 -41.87 43.42
C ALA A 11 6.67 -41.81 42.13
N ALA A 12 5.48 -41.22 42.22
CA ALA A 12 4.61 -40.93 41.09
C ALA A 12 5.24 -39.81 40.24
N THR A 13 5.57 -40.13 38.98
CA THR A 13 6.06 -39.19 38.00
C THR A 13 4.95 -38.19 37.63
N PRO A 14 5.20 -36.86 37.72
CA PRO A 14 4.18 -35.90 37.33
C PRO A 14 3.91 -35.97 35.83
N ARG A 15 2.66 -36.29 35.45
CA ARG A 15 2.20 -36.22 34.09
C ARG A 15 2.12 -34.74 33.66
N HIS A 16 3.10 -34.30 32.88
CA HIS A 16 3.00 -33.03 32.18
C HIS A 16 1.82 -33.07 31.20
N ASN A 17 0.74 -32.35 31.52
CA ASN A 17 -0.32 -32.05 30.58
C ASN A 17 0.24 -31.13 29.50
N VAL A 18 0.69 -31.69 28.40
CA VAL A 18 1.04 -30.93 27.19
C VAL A 18 -0.28 -30.49 26.57
N VAL A 19 -0.69 -29.26 26.83
CA VAL A 19 -1.79 -28.60 26.13
C VAL A 19 -1.30 -28.36 24.70
N PRO A 20 -1.93 -28.97 23.68
CA PRO A 20 -1.54 -28.70 22.30
C PRO A 20 -1.79 -27.22 21.99
N LEU A 21 -0.73 -26.50 21.66
CA LEU A 21 -0.82 -25.15 21.09
C LEU A 21 -1.54 -25.28 19.74
N ILE A 22 -2.84 -25.04 19.74
CA ILE A 22 -3.59 -24.87 18.51
C ILE A 22 -3.03 -23.63 17.84
N PRO A 23 -2.40 -23.73 16.65
CA PRO A 23 -1.88 -22.56 15.97
C PRO A 23 -3.05 -21.62 15.74
N ARG A 24 -2.99 -20.41 16.34
CA ARG A 24 -3.95 -19.35 16.02
C ARG A 24 -3.90 -19.18 14.51
N ARG A 25 -4.98 -19.54 13.81
CA ARG A 25 -5.16 -19.16 12.41
C ARG A 25 -4.94 -17.65 12.35
N GLN A 26 -3.89 -17.22 11.69
CA GLN A 26 -3.72 -15.81 11.38
C GLN A 26 -5.00 -15.39 10.64
N ALA A 27 -5.71 -14.41 11.18
CA ALA A 27 -6.88 -13.86 10.51
C ALA A 27 -6.42 -13.40 9.11
N ALA A 28 -7.15 -13.83 8.08
CA ALA A 28 -6.85 -13.40 6.72
C ALA A 28 -6.88 -11.85 6.70
N LYS A 29 -5.93 -11.24 6.00
CA LYS A 29 -5.94 -9.77 5.83
C LYS A 29 -7.25 -9.36 5.16
N PRO A 30 -7.92 -8.31 5.64
CA PRO A 30 -9.13 -7.83 5.00
C PRO A 30 -8.87 -7.46 3.53
N ARG A 31 -9.82 -7.80 2.67
CA ARG A 31 -9.75 -7.59 1.21
C ARG A 31 -10.48 -6.31 0.83
N ILE A 32 -9.91 -5.55 -0.09
CA ILE A 32 -10.60 -4.39 -0.68
C ILE A 32 -11.74 -4.88 -1.58
N VAL A 33 -12.93 -4.34 -1.38
CA VAL A 33 -14.13 -4.68 -2.17
C VAL A 33 -14.61 -3.53 -3.03
N ARG A 34 -14.32 -2.27 -2.68
CA ARG A 34 -14.60 -1.05 -3.45
C ARG A 34 -13.57 0.02 -3.15
N ILE A 35 -13.41 0.94 -4.10
CA ILE A 35 -12.58 2.12 -3.95
C ILE A 35 -13.34 3.38 -4.40
N SER A 36 -13.01 4.52 -3.80
CA SER A 36 -13.45 5.86 -4.22
C SER A 36 -12.21 6.75 -4.31
N PRO A 37 -11.96 7.42 -5.45
CA PRO A 37 -10.79 8.26 -5.59
C PRO A 37 -10.83 9.44 -4.61
N GLU A 38 -9.66 9.88 -4.17
CA GLU A 38 -9.53 11.10 -3.39
C GLU A 38 -9.43 12.31 -4.32
N HIS A 39 -10.38 13.24 -4.23
CA HIS A 39 -10.46 14.43 -5.10
C HIS A 39 -10.17 15.74 -4.37
N ASP A 40 -10.31 15.75 -3.03
CA ASP A 40 -10.16 16.96 -2.23
C ASP A 40 -8.70 17.26 -1.91
N GLY A 41 -7.80 16.36 -2.30
CA GLY A 41 -6.35 16.48 -2.07
C GLY A 41 -5.95 16.25 -0.63
N LEU A 42 -6.70 15.45 0.12
CA LEU A 42 -6.40 15.11 1.50
C LEU A 42 -5.04 14.45 1.64
N GLU A 43 -4.33 14.86 2.68
CA GLU A 43 -3.05 14.30 3.08
C GLU A 43 -3.17 13.58 4.41
N LEU A 44 -2.43 12.48 4.53
CA LEU A 44 -2.13 11.81 5.80
C LEU A 44 -0.94 12.49 6.43
N LEU A 45 -1.00 12.73 7.75
CA LEU A 45 0.10 13.28 8.52
C LEU A 45 0.62 12.28 9.52
N TYR A 46 1.94 12.21 9.62
CA TYR A 46 2.66 11.38 10.57
C TYR A 46 3.63 12.27 11.36
N GLY A 47 3.58 12.16 12.69
CA GLY A 47 4.46 12.86 13.62
C GLY A 47 5.48 11.93 14.23
N ASN A 48 6.71 12.42 14.42
CA ASN A 48 7.76 11.67 15.09
C ASN A 48 8.17 12.38 16.38
N ASP A 49 8.07 11.69 17.52
CA ASP A 49 8.44 12.23 18.84
C ASP A 49 9.92 12.67 18.93
N ARG A 50 10.78 12.13 18.07
CA ARG A 50 12.21 12.51 18.01
C ARG A 50 12.44 13.83 17.23
N HIS A 51 11.49 14.18 16.37
CA HIS A 51 11.54 15.36 15.53
C HIS A 51 10.15 16.00 15.43
N PRO A 52 9.64 16.58 16.56
CA PRO A 52 8.27 17.07 16.66
C PRO A 52 7.94 18.18 15.65
N ASP A 53 8.97 18.90 15.17
CA ASP A 53 8.81 19.97 14.19
C ASP A 53 8.74 19.48 12.74
N THR A 54 8.94 18.17 12.51
CA THR A 54 8.91 17.60 11.16
C THR A 54 7.73 16.63 11.02
N LEU A 55 6.66 17.12 10.41
CA LEU A 55 5.56 16.27 9.99
C LEU A 55 5.90 15.65 8.62
N PHE A 56 5.69 14.34 8.50
CA PHE A 56 5.70 13.66 7.23
C PHE A 56 4.28 13.64 6.67
N SER A 57 4.07 14.14 5.47
CA SER A 57 2.78 14.08 4.79
C SER A 57 2.85 13.20 3.55
N VAL A 58 1.74 12.52 3.25
CA VAL A 58 1.59 11.73 2.04
C VAL A 58 0.16 11.87 1.51
N ARG A 59 0.00 12.00 0.19
CA ARG A 59 -1.31 12.10 -0.45
C ARG A 59 -2.04 10.78 -0.45
N ILE A 60 -3.34 10.85 -0.23
CA ILE A 60 -4.26 9.72 -0.32
C ILE A 60 -4.57 9.48 -1.80
N LEU A 61 -4.38 8.26 -2.27
CA LEU A 61 -4.78 7.84 -3.60
C LEU A 61 -6.30 7.67 -3.69
N CYS A 62 -6.83 6.89 -2.78
CA CYS A 62 -8.25 6.57 -2.73
C CYS A 62 -8.68 6.10 -1.33
N TRP A 63 -9.98 6.09 -1.12
CA TRP A 63 -10.63 5.44 0.01
C TRP A 63 -11.05 4.04 -0.39
N ALA A 64 -10.79 3.06 0.44
CA ALA A 64 -11.12 1.67 0.18
C ALA A 64 -12.06 1.13 1.25
N LEU A 65 -13.15 0.51 0.81
CA LEU A 65 -14.01 -0.30 1.66
C LEU A 65 -13.45 -1.72 1.70
N LEU A 66 -13.23 -2.23 2.89
CA LEU A 66 -12.77 -3.59 3.14
C LEU A 66 -13.96 -4.55 3.32
N ASP A 67 -13.72 -5.83 3.18
CA ASP A 67 -14.76 -6.87 3.35
C ASP A 67 -15.28 -7.01 4.79
N ASN A 68 -14.58 -6.41 5.77
CA ASN A 68 -15.01 -6.26 7.15
C ASN A 68 -15.75 -4.94 7.43
N ASP A 69 -16.20 -4.24 6.38
CA ASP A 69 -16.94 -2.98 6.39
C ASP A 69 -16.15 -1.75 6.93
N GLN A 70 -14.83 -1.84 7.07
CA GLN A 70 -14.00 -0.69 7.40
C GLN A 70 -13.66 0.12 6.16
N VAL A 71 -13.70 1.45 6.27
CA VAL A 71 -13.19 2.38 5.26
C VAL A 71 -11.81 2.85 5.66
N VAL A 72 -10.84 2.72 4.75
CA VAL A 72 -9.44 3.05 4.99
C VAL A 72 -8.86 3.90 3.85
N ALA A 73 -8.00 4.84 4.20
CA ALA A 73 -7.22 5.58 3.21
C ALA A 73 -6.11 4.70 2.64
N MET A 74 -5.94 4.71 1.33
CA MET A 74 -4.94 3.92 0.61
C MET A 74 -3.89 4.82 -0.02
N VAL A 75 -2.63 4.40 0.06
CA VAL A 75 -1.47 5.13 -0.46
C VAL A 75 -0.55 4.20 -1.23
N PRO A 76 -0.01 4.63 -2.39
CA PRO A 76 1.13 3.97 -3.00
C PRO A 76 2.37 4.14 -2.12
N TRP A 77 2.90 3.03 -1.63
CA TRP A 77 4.05 3.02 -0.73
C TRP A 77 5.00 1.89 -1.07
N LEU A 78 6.22 2.22 -1.44
CA LEU A 78 7.17 1.25 -1.96
C LEU A 78 6.55 0.47 -3.15
N ASN A 79 6.54 -0.84 -3.11
CA ASN A 79 6.09 -1.69 -4.21
C ASN A 79 4.60 -2.08 -4.16
N ALA A 80 3.82 -1.49 -3.28
CA ALA A 80 2.40 -1.82 -3.12
C ALA A 80 1.55 -0.58 -2.81
N VAL A 81 0.24 -0.72 -2.95
CA VAL A 81 -0.72 0.21 -2.35
C VAL A 81 -1.15 -0.35 -1.01
N VAL A 82 -0.98 0.44 0.03
CA VAL A 82 -1.17 0.00 1.42
C VAL A 82 -2.14 0.91 2.17
N PRO A 83 -2.82 0.42 3.20
CA PRO A 83 -3.62 1.27 4.07
C PRO A 83 -2.73 2.20 4.90
N SER A 84 -3.27 3.35 5.28
CA SER A 84 -2.57 4.37 6.06
C SER A 84 -1.86 3.83 7.31
N SER A 85 -2.50 2.89 8.01
CA SER A 85 -1.91 2.26 9.20
C SER A 85 -0.62 1.46 8.94
N ALA A 86 -0.36 1.06 7.69
CA ALA A 86 0.86 0.35 7.34
C ALA A 86 2.08 1.27 7.15
N LEU A 87 1.87 2.60 7.16
CA LEU A 87 2.96 3.58 7.08
C LEU A 87 3.55 3.93 8.44
N GLU A 88 2.91 3.57 9.54
CA GLU A 88 3.45 3.78 10.87
C GLU A 88 4.71 2.93 11.07
N ASP A 89 5.84 3.60 11.19
CA ASP A 89 7.13 2.97 11.48
C ASP A 89 8.05 3.98 12.21
N PRO A 90 9.21 3.55 12.73
CA PRO A 90 10.12 4.45 13.44
C PRO A 90 10.65 5.63 12.64
N LEU A 91 10.64 5.55 11.29
CA LEU A 91 11.07 6.63 10.41
C LEU A 91 9.95 7.60 10.08
N ASN A 92 8.77 7.08 9.74
CA ASN A 92 7.61 7.89 9.37
C ASN A 92 6.97 8.54 10.60
N GLY A 93 7.00 7.83 11.73
CA GLY A 93 6.31 8.24 12.94
C GLY A 93 4.91 7.64 13.07
N ARG A 94 4.15 8.21 14.01
CA ARG A 94 2.78 7.80 14.29
C ARG A 94 1.80 8.64 13.46
N TRP A 95 0.72 8.02 13.00
CA TRP A 95 -0.35 8.74 12.32
C TRP A 95 -1.04 9.75 13.24
N GLU A 96 -1.16 11.00 12.78
CA GLU A 96 -1.74 12.11 13.53
C GLU A 96 -3.14 12.50 13.00
N GLY A 97 -3.45 12.19 11.75
CA GLY A 97 -4.75 12.48 11.16
C GLY A 97 -4.70 12.82 9.68
N PHE A 98 -5.83 13.31 9.19
CA PHE A 98 -6.03 13.82 7.84
C PHE A 98 -6.01 15.33 7.84
N ARG A 99 -5.51 15.92 6.77
CA ARG A 99 -5.46 17.37 6.56
C ARG A 99 -5.74 17.72 5.10
N LEU A 100 -6.50 18.79 4.89
CA LEU A 100 -6.52 19.47 3.60
C LEU A 100 -5.21 20.26 3.41
N PRO A 101 -4.64 20.34 2.20
CA PRO A 101 -3.31 20.92 1.96
C PRO A 101 -3.10 22.35 2.47
N GLN A 102 -4.16 23.14 2.55
CA GLN A 102 -4.10 24.55 2.98
C GLN A 102 -4.76 24.78 4.35
N SER A 103 -5.09 23.71 5.07
CA SER A 103 -5.77 23.80 6.37
C SER A 103 -4.80 23.42 7.50
N SER A 104 -4.95 24.11 8.63
CA SER A 104 -4.32 23.69 9.89
C SER A 104 -5.20 22.72 10.68
N TYR A 105 -6.40 22.44 10.20
CA TYR A 105 -7.35 21.57 10.89
C TYR A 105 -7.07 20.10 10.57
N LEU A 106 -6.97 19.28 11.64
CA LEU A 106 -6.80 17.84 11.57
C LEU A 106 -8.10 17.14 11.94
N PHE A 107 -8.42 16.07 11.26
CA PHE A 107 -9.51 15.15 11.61
C PHE A 107 -9.03 13.72 11.52
N THR A 108 -9.65 12.82 12.29
CA THR A 108 -9.18 11.44 12.47
C THR A 108 -10.14 10.40 11.87
N GLU A 109 -11.30 10.84 11.43
CA GLU A 109 -12.30 9.97 10.81
C GLU A 109 -12.32 10.15 9.30
N ALA A 110 -12.66 9.08 8.58
CA ALA A 110 -12.90 9.18 7.15
C ALA A 110 -14.07 10.14 6.89
N PRO A 111 -14.05 10.90 5.77
CA PRO A 111 -15.18 11.74 5.43
C PRO A 111 -16.47 10.92 5.26
N GLU A 112 -17.55 11.32 5.95
CA GLU A 112 -18.83 10.57 5.96
C GLU A 112 -19.37 10.32 4.55
N HIS A 113 -19.23 11.30 3.64
CA HIS A 113 -19.66 11.14 2.25
C HIS A 113 -18.92 10.02 1.52
N LYS A 114 -17.65 9.71 1.87
CA LYS A 114 -16.88 8.61 1.30
C LYS A 114 -17.36 7.26 1.80
N GLU A 115 -17.70 7.18 3.07
CA GLU A 115 -18.33 5.98 3.63
C GLU A 115 -19.66 5.67 2.96
N ASP A 116 -20.53 6.68 2.82
CA ASP A 116 -21.82 6.54 2.17
C ASP A 116 -21.70 6.12 0.71
N GLU A 117 -20.79 6.74 -0.06
CA GLU A 117 -20.52 6.41 -1.45
C GLU A 117 -20.08 4.94 -1.61
N LEU A 118 -19.12 4.49 -0.81
CA LEU A 118 -18.56 3.15 -0.88
C LEU A 118 -19.60 2.08 -0.49
N HIS A 119 -20.39 2.33 0.55
CA HIS A 119 -21.45 1.42 0.97
C HIS A 119 -22.60 1.37 -0.05
N ALA A 120 -22.97 2.49 -0.66
CA ALA A 120 -23.94 2.52 -1.74
C ALA A 120 -23.48 1.71 -2.96
N ALA A 121 -22.20 1.85 -3.34
CA ALA A 121 -21.62 1.08 -4.43
C ALA A 121 -21.67 -0.44 -4.18
N VAL A 122 -21.44 -0.90 -2.95
CA VAL A 122 -21.56 -2.33 -2.60
C VAL A 122 -23.00 -2.81 -2.70
N LYS A 123 -23.98 -2.02 -2.27
CA LYS A 123 -25.40 -2.37 -2.40
C LYS A 123 -25.79 -2.55 -3.86
N PHE A 124 -25.22 -1.76 -4.76
CA PHE A 124 -25.56 -1.80 -6.19
C PHE A 124 -24.81 -2.90 -6.96
N PHE A 125 -23.50 -3.06 -6.73
CA PHE A 125 -22.65 -3.96 -7.52
C PHE A 125 -22.27 -5.26 -6.82
N GLY A 126 -22.56 -5.42 -5.51
CA GLY A 126 -22.18 -6.58 -4.71
C GLY A 126 -20.72 -6.58 -4.25
N LYS A 127 -20.31 -7.62 -3.52
CA LYS A 127 -18.97 -7.74 -2.90
C LYS A 127 -18.07 -8.80 -3.55
N SER A 128 -18.59 -9.66 -4.43
CA SER A 128 -17.84 -10.84 -4.90
C SER A 128 -17.64 -10.83 -6.41
N PHE A 129 -16.39 -11.01 -6.82
CA PHE A 129 -15.95 -11.06 -8.21
C PHE A 129 -14.93 -12.17 -8.40
N SER A 130 -14.73 -12.61 -9.64
CA SER A 130 -13.61 -13.48 -10.00
C SER A 130 -12.27 -12.79 -9.66
N ALA A 131 -11.28 -13.52 -9.19
CA ALA A 131 -9.99 -12.97 -8.75
C ALA A 131 -9.33 -12.08 -9.81
N ASP A 132 -9.41 -12.48 -11.07
CA ASP A 132 -8.77 -11.79 -12.20
C ASP A 132 -9.69 -10.75 -12.87
N ALA A 133 -10.92 -10.57 -12.36
CA ALA A 133 -11.81 -9.56 -12.90
C ALA A 133 -11.39 -8.16 -12.46
N VAL A 134 -11.43 -7.20 -13.38
CA VAL A 134 -11.36 -5.78 -13.05
C VAL A 134 -12.70 -5.37 -12.46
N VAL A 135 -12.70 -5.03 -11.19
CA VAL A 135 -13.90 -4.62 -10.44
C VAL A 135 -14.19 -3.15 -10.65
N GLN A 136 -13.14 -2.33 -10.64
CA GLN A 136 -13.21 -0.89 -10.73
C GLN A 136 -11.88 -0.34 -11.24
N GLU A 137 -11.93 0.79 -11.95
CA GLU A 137 -10.75 1.53 -12.37
C GLU A 137 -10.93 3.01 -12.03
N ILE A 138 -9.88 3.64 -11.48
CA ILE A 138 -9.84 5.06 -11.14
C ILE A 138 -8.59 5.69 -11.76
N PRO A 139 -8.61 6.96 -12.19
CA PRO A 139 -7.41 7.65 -12.64
C PRO A 139 -6.44 7.87 -11.48
N ASP A 140 -5.13 7.99 -11.77
CA ASP A 140 -4.18 8.52 -10.80
C ASP A 140 -4.40 10.02 -10.63
N SER A 141 -4.66 10.47 -9.40
CA SER A 141 -4.93 11.87 -9.08
C SER A 141 -3.79 12.55 -8.32
N ILE A 142 -2.74 11.80 -7.98
CA ILE A 142 -1.69 12.26 -7.08
C ILE A 142 -0.31 12.34 -7.72
N GLY A 143 -0.20 12.03 -9.02
CA GLY A 143 1.04 12.12 -9.79
C GLY A 143 2.05 11.02 -9.42
N THR A 144 1.56 9.78 -9.31
CA THR A 144 2.40 8.62 -9.02
C THR A 144 3.21 8.21 -10.24
N HIS A 145 4.48 7.90 -10.04
CA HIS A 145 5.33 7.28 -11.05
C HIS A 145 5.71 5.87 -10.61
N ALA A 146 5.77 4.96 -11.55
CA ALA A 146 6.35 3.63 -11.36
C ALA A 146 7.83 3.69 -11.75
N VAL A 147 8.70 3.23 -10.85
CA VAL A 147 10.14 3.17 -11.05
C VAL A 147 10.51 1.77 -11.51
N PHE A 148 11.20 1.70 -12.64
CA PHE A 148 11.75 0.47 -13.20
C PHE A 148 13.27 0.55 -13.22
N SER A 149 13.92 -0.57 -12.94
CA SER A 149 15.37 -0.65 -13.00
C SER A 149 15.80 -2.04 -13.44
N SER A 150 16.50 -2.12 -14.55
CA SER A 150 17.20 -3.31 -15.02
C SER A 150 18.68 -3.26 -14.60
N ASP A 151 19.34 -4.40 -14.56
CA ASP A 151 20.80 -4.54 -14.39
C ASP A 151 21.41 -3.83 -13.16
N GLY A 152 20.78 -3.95 -12.00
CA GLY A 152 21.36 -3.47 -10.74
C GLY A 152 21.47 -1.94 -10.66
N PHE A 153 20.49 -1.21 -11.16
CA PHE A 153 20.37 0.25 -11.15
C PHE A 153 21.25 1.00 -12.16
N HIS A 154 21.80 0.32 -13.18
CA HIS A 154 22.51 0.99 -14.25
C HIS A 154 21.59 1.73 -15.24
N SER A 155 20.33 1.32 -15.30
CA SER A 155 19.30 2.03 -16.04
C SER A 155 18.05 2.17 -15.18
N ILE A 156 17.54 3.40 -15.06
CA ILE A 156 16.29 3.70 -14.33
C ILE A 156 15.36 4.38 -15.31
N SER A 157 14.13 3.91 -15.37
CA SER A 157 13.03 4.57 -16.07
C SER A 157 11.89 4.88 -15.13
N LEU A 158 11.24 6.00 -15.38
CA LEU A 158 10.07 6.48 -14.67
C LEU A 158 8.91 6.49 -15.66
N LEU A 159 7.86 5.73 -15.35
CA LEU A 159 6.62 5.76 -16.11
C LEU A 159 5.51 6.35 -15.23
N GLU A 160 4.78 7.29 -15.80
CA GLU A 160 3.60 7.86 -15.12
C GLU A 160 2.51 6.79 -14.95
N VAL A 161 1.96 6.69 -13.75
CA VAL A 161 0.79 5.85 -13.51
C VAL A 161 -0.44 6.59 -14.01
N VAL A 162 -1.14 5.99 -14.97
CA VAL A 162 -2.33 6.58 -15.61
C VAL A 162 -3.59 6.28 -14.82
N SER A 163 -3.71 5.05 -14.37
CA SER A 163 -4.89 4.58 -13.62
C SER A 163 -4.55 3.46 -12.64
N TRP A 164 -5.50 3.17 -11.76
CA TRP A 164 -5.44 2.10 -10.78
C TRP A 164 -6.63 1.19 -10.93
N ARG A 165 -6.38 -0.12 -11.08
CA ARG A 165 -7.40 -1.15 -11.19
C ARG A 165 -7.55 -1.92 -9.89
N LEU A 166 -8.76 -1.94 -9.35
CA LEU A 166 -9.13 -2.88 -8.29
C LEU A 166 -9.46 -4.22 -8.93
N MET A 167 -8.73 -5.25 -8.54
CA MET A 167 -8.95 -6.63 -8.98
C MET A 167 -9.94 -7.36 -8.05
N GLY A 168 -10.55 -8.42 -8.56
CA GLY A 168 -11.53 -9.20 -7.80
C GLY A 168 -10.97 -9.90 -6.57
N ASP A 169 -9.67 -10.07 -6.45
CA ASP A 169 -8.98 -10.53 -5.25
C ASP A 169 -8.66 -9.42 -4.23
N GLY A 170 -8.99 -8.16 -4.56
CA GLY A 170 -8.77 -6.99 -3.71
C GLY A 170 -7.43 -6.30 -3.89
N ARG A 171 -6.60 -6.72 -4.87
CA ARG A 171 -5.34 -6.03 -5.18
C ARG A 171 -5.61 -4.77 -5.99
N LEU A 172 -4.81 -3.73 -5.76
CA LEU A 172 -4.72 -2.54 -6.61
C LEU A 172 -3.52 -2.66 -7.54
N GLN A 173 -3.78 -2.55 -8.84
CA GLN A 173 -2.76 -2.57 -9.90
C GLN A 173 -2.60 -1.19 -10.51
N ALA A 174 -1.37 -0.69 -10.54
CA ALA A 174 -1.03 0.53 -11.26
C ALA A 174 -0.90 0.23 -12.75
N MET A 175 -1.56 1.03 -13.58
CA MET A 175 -1.50 0.93 -15.02
C MET A 175 -0.60 2.00 -15.58
N VAL A 176 0.43 1.59 -16.32
CA VAL A 176 1.38 2.47 -17.01
C VAL A 176 1.28 2.26 -18.51
N ILE A 177 1.62 3.31 -19.26
CA ILE A 177 1.82 3.20 -20.70
C ILE A 177 3.30 2.91 -20.92
N GLU A 178 3.62 1.78 -21.50
CA GLU A 178 4.97 1.53 -21.98
C GLU A 178 5.23 2.47 -23.16
N ALA A 179 6.30 3.27 -23.07
CA ALA A 179 6.78 4.02 -24.21
C ALA A 179 7.23 2.99 -25.26
N GLY A 180 6.32 2.59 -26.13
CA GLY A 180 6.65 1.77 -27.29
C GLY A 180 7.73 2.49 -28.06
N GLU A 181 8.63 1.73 -28.71
CA GLU A 181 9.56 2.31 -29.72
C GLU A 181 8.75 3.28 -30.56
N VAL A 182 9.25 4.51 -30.69
CA VAL A 182 8.67 5.56 -31.53
C VAL A 182 8.64 5.03 -32.96
N THR A 183 7.68 4.16 -33.23
CA THR A 183 7.32 3.86 -34.62
C THR A 183 6.68 5.12 -35.15
N SER A 184 7.16 5.59 -36.30
CA SER A 184 6.75 6.83 -36.99
C SER A 184 5.27 6.88 -37.39
N THR A 185 4.45 6.02 -36.84
CA THR A 185 2.99 5.97 -37.01
C THR A 185 2.34 6.60 -35.78
N PRO A 186 1.50 7.63 -35.94
CA PRO A 186 0.79 8.20 -34.81
C PRO A 186 -0.12 7.12 -34.19
N VAL A 187 0.19 6.71 -32.95
CA VAL A 187 -0.65 5.79 -32.18
C VAL A 187 -1.93 6.55 -31.85
N LEU A 188 -3.07 6.04 -32.31
CA LEU A 188 -4.37 6.58 -31.93
C LEU A 188 -4.57 6.39 -30.42
N PRO A 189 -5.26 7.31 -29.72
CA PRO A 189 -5.45 7.24 -28.27
C PRO A 189 -6.09 5.96 -27.73
N GLY A 190 -6.61 5.08 -28.59
CA GLY A 190 -7.18 3.78 -28.23
C GLY A 190 -6.18 2.61 -28.28
N ASP A 191 -4.98 2.80 -28.82
CA ASP A 191 -4.00 1.74 -29.04
C ASP A 191 -2.86 1.75 -28.00
N ALA A 192 -2.91 2.65 -27.01
CA ALA A 192 -1.94 2.66 -25.92
C ALA A 192 -2.07 1.37 -25.10
N CYS A 193 -1.07 0.50 -25.17
CA CYS A 193 -1.03 -0.71 -24.36
C CYS A 193 -0.81 -0.32 -22.91
N LEU A 194 -1.85 -0.43 -22.09
CA LEU A 194 -1.76 -0.30 -20.63
C LEU A 194 -1.25 -1.60 -20.03
N HIS A 195 -0.16 -1.53 -19.30
CA HIS A 195 0.43 -2.67 -18.62
C HIS A 195 0.40 -2.48 -17.09
N PRO A 196 0.12 -3.56 -16.31
CA PRO A 196 0.24 -3.49 -14.86
C PRO A 196 1.70 -3.36 -14.44
N ALA A 197 2.07 -2.24 -13.82
CA ALA A 197 3.46 -1.96 -13.44
C ALA A 197 4.05 -3.06 -12.54
N GLN A 198 3.31 -3.51 -11.52
CA GLN A 198 3.81 -4.50 -10.55
C GLN A 198 4.03 -5.91 -11.13
N GLN A 199 3.56 -6.18 -12.34
CA GLN A 199 3.77 -7.46 -13.02
C GLN A 199 5.04 -7.48 -13.87
N GLN A 200 5.67 -6.34 -14.09
CA GLN A 200 6.92 -6.26 -14.83
C GLN A 200 8.10 -6.63 -13.94
N ALA A 201 9.04 -7.41 -14.48
CA ALA A 201 10.14 -7.99 -13.69
C ALA A 201 11.11 -6.94 -13.13
N ASP A 202 11.24 -5.80 -13.78
CA ASP A 202 12.10 -4.68 -13.45
C ASP A 202 11.42 -3.59 -12.64
N PHE A 203 10.11 -3.73 -12.32
CA PHE A 203 9.42 -2.84 -11.40
C PHE A 203 10.06 -2.87 -10.02
N ARG A 204 10.32 -1.67 -9.45
CA ARG A 204 10.95 -1.51 -8.14
C ARG A 204 10.00 -0.97 -7.10
N TYR A 205 9.48 0.25 -7.32
CA TYR A 205 8.57 0.89 -6.37
C TYR A 205 7.80 2.06 -7.02
N PHE A 206 6.85 2.60 -6.28
CA PHE A 206 6.13 3.82 -6.62
C PHE A 206 6.84 5.04 -6.06
N PHE A 207 6.97 6.06 -6.87
CA PHE A 207 7.57 7.32 -6.49
C PHE A 207 6.54 8.45 -6.51
N GLN A 208 6.59 9.29 -5.49
CA GLN A 208 5.92 10.57 -5.38
C GLN A 208 6.88 11.56 -4.72
N HIS A 209 6.77 12.83 -5.06
CA HIS A 209 7.67 13.86 -4.47
C HIS A 209 7.56 13.92 -2.95
N GLN A 210 6.37 13.71 -2.38
CA GLN A 210 6.14 13.74 -0.94
C GLN A 210 6.93 12.67 -0.18
N VAL A 211 7.23 11.54 -0.83
CA VAL A 211 7.97 10.43 -0.20
C VAL A 211 9.47 10.44 -0.52
N ALA A 212 9.94 11.41 -1.31
CA ALA A 212 11.34 11.46 -1.77
C ALA A 212 12.35 11.37 -0.62
N ASN A 213 12.13 12.10 0.48
CA ASN A 213 13.03 12.07 1.63
C ASN A 213 13.07 10.68 2.30
N ARG A 214 11.95 9.96 2.30
CA ARG A 214 11.88 8.61 2.86
C ARG A 214 12.53 7.56 1.96
N ILE A 215 12.45 7.74 0.66
CA ILE A 215 13.18 6.93 -0.31
C ILE A 215 14.68 7.15 -0.18
N LYS A 216 15.13 8.40 0.02
CA LYS A 216 16.54 8.74 0.21
C LYS A 216 17.21 7.97 1.35
N GLU A 217 16.49 7.72 2.44
CA GLU A 217 17.00 6.97 3.57
C GLU A 217 17.11 5.46 3.29
N ARG A 218 16.31 4.94 2.33
CA ARG A 218 16.22 3.51 2.01
C ARG A 218 16.99 3.13 0.76
N ASP A 219 17.00 4.02 -0.23
CA ASP A 219 17.63 3.83 -1.54
C ASP A 219 18.14 5.15 -2.10
N PRO A 220 19.24 5.68 -1.55
CA PRO A 220 19.78 6.99 -1.93
C PRO A 220 20.29 7.02 -3.38
N GLU A 221 20.77 5.91 -3.92
CA GLU A 221 21.31 5.83 -5.28
C GLU A 221 20.21 5.99 -6.32
N THR A 222 19.10 5.25 -6.14
CA THR A 222 17.94 5.38 -7.02
C THR A 222 17.33 6.76 -6.94
N LEU A 223 17.20 7.34 -5.74
CA LEU A 223 16.66 8.68 -5.60
C LEU A 223 17.53 9.73 -6.30
N ALA A 224 18.86 9.61 -6.22
CA ALA A 224 19.77 10.52 -6.91
C ALA A 224 19.56 10.46 -8.44
N ALA A 225 19.40 9.26 -8.99
CA ALA A 225 19.11 9.08 -10.41
C ALA A 225 17.73 9.65 -10.82
N ILE A 226 16.69 9.41 -10.02
CA ILE A 226 15.35 9.98 -10.24
C ILE A 226 15.40 11.52 -10.23
N SER A 227 16.16 12.11 -9.31
CA SER A 227 16.28 13.57 -9.21
C SER A 227 16.92 14.18 -10.45
N VAL A 228 17.86 13.47 -11.08
CA VAL A 228 18.46 13.90 -12.37
C VAL A 228 17.41 13.85 -13.48
N LEU A 229 16.63 12.77 -13.58
CA LEU A 229 15.58 12.63 -14.59
C LEU A 229 14.46 13.67 -14.42
N ALA A 230 14.10 13.97 -13.18
CA ALA A 230 13.05 14.95 -12.88
C ALA A 230 13.48 16.42 -13.12
N THR A 231 14.78 16.69 -13.23
CA THR A 231 15.30 18.05 -13.49
C THR A 231 15.60 18.33 -14.97
N ASP A 232 15.48 17.33 -15.83
CA ASP A 232 15.66 17.51 -17.27
C ASP A 232 14.30 17.84 -17.95
N PRO A 233 14.00 19.13 -18.27
CA PRO A 233 12.70 19.52 -18.83
C PRO A 233 12.57 19.17 -20.32
N HIS A 234 13.48 18.39 -20.90
CA HIS A 234 13.56 18.10 -22.34
C HIS A 234 13.46 16.59 -22.66
N GLN A 235 13.04 15.75 -21.70
CA GLN A 235 12.72 14.36 -21.99
C GLN A 235 11.21 14.14 -22.11
#